data_12c75b3d61c275223e5395d9182f9faf
#
_entry.id   12c75b3d61c275223e5395d9182f9faf
#
_cell.length_a   1.000
_cell.length_b   1.000
_cell.length_c   1.000
_cell.angle_alpha   90.00
_cell.angle_beta   90.00
_cell.angle_gamma   90.00
#
_symmetry.space_group_name_H-M   'P 1'
#
loop_
_entity.id
_entity.type
_entity.pdbx_description
1 polymer ?
#
loop_
_entity_poly.entity_id
_entity_poly.type
_entity_poly.pdbx_seq_one_letter_code
_entity_poly.pdbx_strand_id
1 'polypeptide(L)'
;MTTSTQPGRSGTRTGPALATLALGAFVIGTAELVIVGILNLIAKDTDVSVGTAGLLVTAYALGICVGGPLLTAVTIKLGRHLLLWSALAVFLAANALAAATSAFGVLVLARVVSGAVHGLFIGVASALAAHLVPPGQQGRAVAMVFGGIAVSTVIGVPLGTLVGQQIGWQATFAGIVALTAVALVATLVLVPRVGITGPAGLGSQARHAFAPRVLAQLGVGLLLLGGQFAAFTYLASYLEDVTGISGGVVSAFLLVYGVASAVGVFGGGRFADRGAARTLVVANLALALILTALHFVGKNPALTAVALAVWGLVGFGLVPSFQLRVISLAGPGGDLAATLGASAVNAGIAGGAAVGGWAVESHGVDSVVVLALTVMFVALPATWAASRWLRPPAAEPTPSETPDTTRTAATDAVEAPPRPA
;
A
#
# COMPACT_ATOMS: atom_id res chain seq x y z
N MET A 1 15.09 16.95 -47.84
CA MET A 1 14.37 15.68 -47.51
C MET A 1 15.26 14.91 -46.56
N THR A 2 15.05 15.10 -45.26
CA THR A 2 15.74 14.33 -44.20
C THR A 2 14.67 13.50 -43.51
N THR A 3 14.67 12.22 -43.85
CA THR A 3 13.83 11.19 -43.24
C THR A 3 14.24 10.98 -41.80
N SER A 4 13.42 11.44 -40.86
CA SER A 4 13.54 11.12 -39.44
C SER A 4 13.13 9.67 -39.25
N THR A 5 14.10 8.79 -39.05
CA THR A 5 13.91 7.41 -38.59
C THR A 5 13.31 7.44 -37.17
N GLN A 6 12.03 7.13 -37.06
CA GLN A 6 11.41 6.76 -35.79
C GLN A 6 12.05 5.46 -35.27
N PRO A 7 12.43 5.35 -34.00
CA PRO A 7 12.80 4.07 -33.39
C PRO A 7 11.52 3.29 -33.09
N GLY A 8 11.04 2.53 -34.07
CA GLY A 8 10.06 1.46 -33.83
C GLY A 8 10.75 0.27 -33.20
N ARG A 9 10.30 -0.10 -31.98
CA ARG A 9 10.39 -1.43 -31.32
C ARG A 9 10.39 -1.37 -29.78
N SER A 10 9.48 -0.64 -29.15
CA SER A 10 9.29 -0.75 -27.69
C SER A 10 8.01 -1.49 -27.27
N GLY A 11 7.06 -1.73 -28.18
CA GLY A 11 5.74 -2.28 -27.82
C GLY A 11 5.73 -3.76 -27.39
N THR A 12 6.68 -4.58 -27.85
CA THR A 12 6.64 -6.04 -27.61
C THR A 12 7.18 -6.47 -26.24
N ARG A 13 7.91 -5.61 -25.53
CA ARG A 13 8.48 -5.93 -24.20
C ARG A 13 7.79 -5.26 -23.02
N THR A 14 6.90 -4.30 -23.26
CA THR A 14 6.23 -3.54 -22.18
C THR A 14 5.26 -4.42 -21.39
N GLY A 15 4.44 -5.22 -22.04
CA GLY A 15 3.48 -6.11 -21.38
C GLY A 15 4.15 -7.11 -20.43
N PRO A 16 5.12 -7.93 -20.91
CA PRO A 16 5.88 -8.84 -20.07
C PRO A 16 6.61 -8.15 -18.89
N ALA A 17 7.18 -6.96 -19.11
CA ALA A 17 7.83 -6.20 -18.03
C ALA A 17 6.83 -5.78 -16.96
N LEU A 18 5.67 -5.22 -17.34
CA LEU A 18 4.61 -4.84 -16.38
C LEU A 18 4.06 -6.06 -15.63
N ALA A 19 3.86 -7.19 -16.30
CA ALA A 19 3.42 -8.43 -15.67
C ALA A 19 4.45 -8.92 -14.64
N THR A 20 5.75 -8.81 -14.94
CA THR A 20 6.84 -9.16 -14.02
C THR A 20 6.85 -8.25 -12.78
N LEU A 21 6.66 -6.94 -12.95
CA LEU A 21 6.56 -6.01 -11.82
C LEU A 21 5.33 -6.32 -10.94
N ALA A 22 4.21 -6.66 -11.57
CA ALA A 22 3.00 -7.10 -10.85
C ALA A 22 3.21 -8.43 -10.11
N LEU A 23 3.95 -9.39 -10.71
CA LEU A 23 4.31 -10.63 -10.03
C LEU A 23 5.20 -10.38 -8.81
N GLY A 24 6.20 -9.51 -8.92
CA GLY A 24 7.02 -9.10 -7.77
C GLY A 24 6.17 -8.49 -6.65
N ALA A 25 5.25 -7.58 -7.01
CA ALA A 25 4.32 -6.96 -6.06
C ALA A 25 3.35 -7.99 -5.43
N PHE A 26 2.89 -8.98 -6.19
CA PHE A 26 2.09 -10.10 -5.68
C PHE A 26 2.83 -10.92 -4.63
N VAL A 27 4.07 -11.30 -4.90
CA VAL A 27 4.88 -12.12 -3.96
C VAL A 27 5.16 -11.35 -2.68
N ILE A 28 5.55 -10.08 -2.82
CA ILE A 28 5.84 -9.19 -1.70
C ILE A 28 4.59 -8.94 -0.85
N GLY A 29 3.45 -8.65 -1.48
CA GLY A 29 2.17 -8.46 -0.78
C GLY A 29 1.69 -9.76 -0.10
N THR A 30 1.93 -10.93 -0.70
CA THR A 30 1.64 -12.22 -0.06
C THR A 30 2.46 -12.37 1.22
N ALA A 31 3.77 -12.14 1.16
CA ALA A 31 4.64 -12.26 2.33
C ALA A 31 4.31 -11.26 3.45
N GLU A 32 3.83 -10.08 3.10
CA GLU A 32 3.38 -9.07 4.06
C GLU A 32 2.22 -9.58 4.89
N LEU A 33 1.16 -10.04 4.24
CA LEU A 33 -0.13 -10.28 4.88
C LEU A 33 -0.36 -11.72 5.32
N VAL A 34 0.34 -12.70 4.75
CA VAL A 34 0.14 -14.13 5.10
C VAL A 34 0.45 -14.44 6.56
N ILE A 35 1.31 -13.64 7.19
CA ILE A 35 1.65 -13.73 8.61
C ILE A 35 0.38 -13.76 9.49
N VAL A 36 -0.63 -12.97 9.15
CA VAL A 36 -1.91 -12.92 9.88
C VAL A 36 -2.57 -14.31 9.97
N GLY A 37 -2.46 -15.11 8.90
CA GLY A 37 -3.06 -16.44 8.82
C GLY A 37 -2.24 -17.57 9.46
N ILE A 38 -0.97 -17.33 9.79
CA ILE A 38 -0.04 -18.33 10.34
C ILE A 38 0.60 -17.88 11.67
N LEU A 39 0.12 -16.78 12.25
CA LEU A 39 0.72 -16.15 13.42
C LEU A 39 0.73 -17.08 14.63
N ASN A 40 -0.40 -17.75 14.88
CA ASN A 40 -0.59 -18.74 15.93
C ASN A 40 0.36 -19.95 15.78
N LEU A 41 0.61 -20.41 14.55
CA LEU A 41 1.53 -21.51 14.28
C LEU A 41 2.98 -21.11 14.61
N ILE A 42 3.38 -19.91 14.22
CA ILE A 42 4.71 -19.36 14.53
C ILE A 42 4.86 -19.20 16.05
N ALA A 43 3.87 -18.60 16.71
CA ALA A 43 3.88 -18.41 18.17
C ALA A 43 4.13 -19.73 18.91
N LYS A 44 3.39 -20.76 18.50
CA LYS A 44 3.52 -22.12 19.09
C LYS A 44 4.87 -22.76 18.83
N ASP A 45 5.41 -22.66 17.61
CA ASP A 45 6.66 -23.32 17.22
C ASP A 45 7.89 -22.62 17.77
N THR A 46 7.81 -21.31 17.99
CA THR A 46 8.92 -20.49 18.53
C THR A 46 8.83 -20.25 20.03
N ASP A 47 7.84 -20.86 20.71
CA ASP A 47 7.59 -20.77 22.15
C ASP A 47 7.46 -19.32 22.66
N VAL A 48 6.71 -18.50 21.89
CA VAL A 48 6.39 -17.11 22.27
C VAL A 48 4.88 -16.92 22.36
N SER A 49 4.44 -15.87 23.05
CA SER A 49 3.02 -15.52 23.07
C SER A 49 2.53 -15.06 21.68
N VAL A 50 1.23 -15.19 21.44
CA VAL A 50 0.59 -14.68 20.20
C VAL A 50 0.79 -13.16 20.07
N GLY A 51 0.75 -12.42 21.20
CA GLY A 51 1.02 -10.99 21.24
C GLY A 51 2.45 -10.68 20.79
N THR A 52 3.44 -11.42 21.34
CA THR A 52 4.85 -11.29 20.93
C THR A 52 5.04 -11.65 19.46
N ALA A 53 4.38 -12.70 18.95
CA ALA A 53 4.44 -13.05 17.53
C ALA A 53 3.95 -11.92 16.63
N GLY A 54 3.00 -11.10 17.07
CA GLY A 54 2.53 -9.90 16.36
C GLY A 54 3.63 -8.88 16.04
N LEU A 55 4.77 -8.91 16.76
CA LEU A 55 5.96 -8.11 16.43
C LEU A 55 6.51 -8.41 15.03
N LEU A 56 6.21 -9.57 14.44
CA LEU A 56 6.57 -9.89 13.06
C LEU A 56 5.86 -8.98 12.06
N VAL A 57 4.61 -8.59 12.33
CA VAL A 57 3.85 -7.62 11.53
C VAL A 57 4.40 -6.22 11.77
N THR A 58 4.59 -5.84 13.05
CA THR A 58 5.21 -4.56 13.44
C THR A 58 6.57 -4.36 12.78
N ALA A 59 7.45 -5.36 12.83
CA ALA A 59 8.80 -5.32 12.27
C ALA A 59 8.79 -5.09 10.75
N TYR A 60 7.91 -5.79 10.04
CA TYR A 60 7.76 -5.63 8.60
C TYR A 60 7.25 -4.24 8.23
N ALA A 61 6.20 -3.77 8.88
CA ALA A 61 5.60 -2.47 8.64
C ALA A 61 6.57 -1.32 8.96
N LEU A 62 7.37 -1.42 10.05
CA LEU A 62 8.45 -0.48 10.35
C LEU A 62 9.56 -0.54 9.28
N GLY A 63 9.87 -1.73 8.78
CA GLY A 63 10.77 -1.90 7.64
C GLY A 63 10.30 -1.10 6.41
N ILE A 64 9.02 -1.18 6.04
CA ILE A 64 8.45 -0.39 4.94
C ILE A 64 8.50 1.10 5.28
N CYS A 65 8.01 1.47 6.47
CA CYS A 65 7.83 2.86 6.90
C CYS A 65 9.14 3.65 6.90
N VAL A 66 10.20 3.06 7.44
CA VAL A 66 11.50 3.70 7.64
C VAL A 66 12.52 3.23 6.60
N GLY A 67 12.63 1.91 6.43
CA GLY A 67 13.65 1.30 5.57
C GLY A 67 13.40 1.59 4.09
N GLY A 68 12.16 1.59 3.63
CA GLY A 68 11.81 1.92 2.24
C GLY A 68 12.30 3.30 1.81
N PRO A 69 11.90 4.40 2.46
CA PRO A 69 12.38 5.74 2.16
C PRO A 69 13.91 5.89 2.33
N LEU A 70 14.49 5.28 3.38
CA LEU A 70 15.93 5.34 3.62
C LEU A 70 16.71 4.66 2.48
N LEU A 71 16.33 3.43 2.11
CA LEU A 71 16.96 2.71 1.00
C LEU A 71 16.79 3.48 -0.31
N THR A 72 15.61 4.04 -0.58
CA THR A 72 15.37 4.86 -1.78
C THR A 72 16.31 6.06 -1.81
N ALA A 73 16.49 6.76 -0.69
CA ALA A 73 17.37 7.93 -0.59
C ALA A 73 18.85 7.58 -0.82
N VAL A 74 19.35 6.52 -0.20
CA VAL A 74 20.78 6.13 -0.32
C VAL A 74 21.11 5.48 -1.66
N THR A 75 20.10 4.91 -2.34
CA THR A 75 20.27 4.20 -3.62
C THR A 75 19.82 5.02 -4.84
N ILE A 76 19.47 6.30 -4.66
CA ILE A 76 18.91 7.18 -5.71
C ILE A 76 19.80 7.30 -6.97
N LYS A 77 21.11 7.06 -6.83
CA LYS A 77 22.08 7.08 -7.92
C LYS A 77 22.19 5.76 -8.68
N LEU A 78 21.53 4.71 -8.21
CA LEU A 78 21.59 3.38 -8.82
C LEU A 78 20.50 3.21 -9.89
N GLY A 79 20.79 2.41 -10.91
CA GLY A 79 19.84 2.12 -11.98
C GLY A 79 18.61 1.32 -11.48
N ARG A 80 17.42 1.67 -11.96
CA ARG A 80 16.16 1.04 -11.53
C ARG A 80 16.16 -0.48 -11.68
N HIS A 81 16.72 -1.00 -12.75
CA HIS A 81 16.83 -2.44 -12.97
C HIS A 81 17.68 -3.12 -11.89
N LEU A 82 18.81 -2.52 -11.49
CA LEU A 82 19.67 -3.01 -10.40
C LEU A 82 18.89 -3.03 -9.08
N LEU A 83 18.16 -1.96 -8.78
CA LEU A 83 17.38 -1.85 -7.54
C LEU A 83 16.27 -2.89 -7.46
N LEU A 84 15.58 -3.19 -8.57
CA LEU A 84 14.50 -4.18 -8.60
C LEU A 84 15.01 -5.59 -8.32
N TRP A 85 16.02 -6.05 -9.07
CA TRP A 85 16.51 -7.41 -8.87
C TRP A 85 17.27 -7.58 -7.55
N SER A 86 18.01 -6.56 -7.09
CA SER A 86 18.70 -6.62 -5.79
C SER A 86 17.71 -6.63 -4.63
N ALA A 87 16.63 -5.84 -4.70
CA ALA A 87 15.55 -5.89 -3.71
C ALA A 87 14.91 -7.28 -3.64
N LEU A 88 14.60 -7.90 -4.80
CA LEU A 88 14.08 -9.27 -4.83
C LEU A 88 15.10 -10.31 -4.33
N ALA A 89 16.38 -10.15 -4.63
CA ALA A 89 17.42 -11.05 -4.14
C ALA A 89 17.56 -10.99 -2.61
N VAL A 90 17.57 -9.78 -2.03
CA VAL A 90 17.58 -9.59 -0.57
C VAL A 90 16.29 -10.11 0.06
N PHE A 91 15.14 -9.86 -0.57
CA PHE A 91 13.84 -10.36 -0.14
C PHE A 91 13.80 -11.89 -0.12
N LEU A 92 14.34 -12.53 -1.17
CA LEU A 92 14.50 -13.98 -1.25
C LEU A 92 15.35 -14.51 -0.10
N ALA A 93 16.53 -13.92 0.11
CA ALA A 93 17.44 -14.34 1.16
C ALA A 93 16.81 -14.19 2.56
N ALA A 94 16.12 -13.09 2.83
CA ALA A 94 15.45 -12.86 4.10
C ALA A 94 14.31 -13.87 4.34
N ASN A 95 13.50 -14.19 3.32
CA ASN A 95 12.43 -15.19 3.45
C ASN A 95 12.98 -16.63 3.51
N ALA A 96 14.11 -16.92 2.82
CA ALA A 96 14.80 -18.21 2.95
C ALA A 96 15.35 -18.41 4.37
N LEU A 97 15.93 -17.36 4.95
CA LEU A 97 16.36 -17.38 6.34
C LEU A 97 15.18 -17.60 7.30
N ALA A 98 14.03 -16.94 7.05
CA ALA A 98 12.83 -17.16 7.82
C ALA A 98 12.29 -18.60 7.71
N ALA A 99 12.34 -19.21 6.51
CA ALA A 99 11.94 -20.59 6.31
C ALA A 99 12.87 -21.62 7.03
N ALA A 100 14.14 -21.25 7.22
CA ALA A 100 15.17 -22.14 7.75
C ALA A 100 15.40 -22.02 9.28
N THR A 101 14.68 -21.14 9.97
CA THR A 101 14.92 -20.86 11.40
C THR A 101 13.64 -20.89 12.21
N SER A 102 13.74 -21.34 13.48
CA SER A 102 12.71 -21.15 14.52
C SER A 102 13.16 -20.12 15.57
N ALA A 103 14.31 -19.46 15.39
CA ALA A 103 14.77 -18.41 16.31
C ALA A 103 13.96 -17.11 16.06
N PHE A 104 13.08 -16.75 17.00
CA PHE A 104 12.16 -15.62 16.86
C PHE A 104 12.86 -14.31 16.52
N GLY A 105 14.00 -13.99 17.18
CA GLY A 105 14.77 -12.77 16.89
C GLY A 105 15.29 -12.70 15.45
N VAL A 106 15.65 -13.85 14.85
CA VAL A 106 16.07 -13.95 13.45
C VAL A 106 14.87 -13.72 12.51
N LEU A 107 13.69 -14.26 12.87
CA LEU A 107 12.44 -13.99 12.14
C LEU A 107 12.11 -12.49 12.14
N VAL A 108 12.22 -11.82 13.30
CA VAL A 108 12.00 -10.36 13.41
C VAL A 108 12.96 -9.59 12.49
N LEU A 109 14.26 -9.93 12.51
CA LEU A 109 15.24 -9.29 11.62
C LEU A 109 14.93 -9.53 10.15
N ALA A 110 14.59 -10.75 9.77
CA ALA A 110 14.19 -11.09 8.41
C ALA A 110 12.95 -10.28 7.96
N ARG A 111 12.00 -10.05 8.88
CA ARG A 111 10.80 -9.23 8.61
C ARG A 111 11.15 -7.74 8.40
N VAL A 112 12.03 -7.16 9.24
CA VAL A 112 12.51 -5.77 9.04
C VAL A 112 13.17 -5.61 7.68
N VAL A 113 14.09 -6.53 7.32
CA VAL A 113 14.80 -6.49 6.03
C VAL A 113 13.82 -6.66 4.87
N SER A 114 12.89 -7.63 4.96
CA SER A 114 11.86 -7.85 3.93
C SER A 114 10.99 -6.62 3.74
N GLY A 115 10.57 -5.96 4.83
CA GLY A 115 9.79 -4.73 4.77
C GLY A 115 10.56 -3.57 4.13
N ALA A 116 11.84 -3.39 4.47
CA ALA A 116 12.66 -2.32 3.90
C ALA A 116 12.79 -2.45 2.38
N VAL A 117 13.08 -3.66 1.87
CA VAL A 117 13.20 -3.89 0.43
C VAL A 117 11.84 -3.94 -0.28
N HIS A 118 10.74 -4.27 0.42
CA HIS A 118 9.37 -4.09 -0.09
C HIS A 118 9.11 -2.64 -0.46
N GLY A 119 9.32 -1.70 0.48
CA GLY A 119 9.12 -0.27 0.23
C GLY A 119 9.94 0.24 -0.95
N LEU A 120 11.22 -0.17 -1.04
CA LEU A 120 12.08 0.14 -2.18
C LEU A 120 11.52 -0.44 -3.49
N PHE A 121 11.17 -1.73 -3.51
CA PHE A 121 10.69 -2.41 -4.71
C PHE A 121 9.43 -1.74 -5.27
N ILE A 122 8.41 -1.52 -4.44
CA ILE A 122 7.13 -0.93 -4.89
C ILE A 122 7.34 0.49 -5.43
N GLY A 123 8.19 1.30 -4.78
CA GLY A 123 8.52 2.64 -5.27
C GLY A 123 9.19 2.61 -6.64
N VAL A 124 10.24 1.79 -6.80
CA VAL A 124 11.00 1.67 -8.05
C VAL A 124 10.15 1.01 -9.15
N ALA A 125 9.38 -0.04 -8.83
CA ALA A 125 8.50 -0.73 -9.77
C ALA A 125 7.41 0.19 -10.31
N SER A 126 6.77 0.99 -9.46
CA SER A 126 5.75 1.96 -9.85
C SER A 126 6.32 3.05 -10.76
N ALA A 127 7.49 3.61 -10.41
CA ALA A 127 8.16 4.61 -11.22
C ALA A 127 8.62 4.04 -12.57
N LEU A 128 9.10 2.80 -12.61
CA LEU A 128 9.48 2.15 -13.87
C LEU A 128 8.24 1.84 -14.72
N ALA A 129 7.17 1.30 -14.13
CA ALA A 129 5.92 1.02 -14.84
C ALA A 129 5.38 2.26 -15.54
N ALA A 130 5.34 3.40 -14.83
CA ALA A 130 4.93 4.67 -15.42
C ALA A 130 5.84 5.13 -16.57
N HIS A 131 7.15 4.84 -16.49
CA HIS A 131 8.12 5.22 -17.53
C HIS A 131 8.04 4.35 -18.80
N LEU A 132 7.58 3.10 -18.67
CA LEU A 132 7.51 2.13 -19.79
C LEU A 132 6.34 2.38 -20.75
N VAL A 133 5.41 3.27 -20.42
CA VAL A 133 4.18 3.53 -21.17
C VAL A 133 4.09 4.99 -21.62
N PRO A 134 3.33 5.30 -22.70
CA PRO A 134 3.10 6.67 -23.13
C PRO A 134 2.40 7.54 -22.08
N PRO A 135 2.56 8.88 -22.15
CA PRO A 135 1.76 9.81 -21.37
C PRO A 135 0.25 9.49 -21.53
N GLY A 136 -0.49 9.54 -20.41
CA GLY A 136 -1.92 9.18 -20.37
C GLY A 136 -2.22 7.72 -20.02
N GLN A 137 -1.22 6.80 -20.06
CA GLN A 137 -1.38 5.40 -19.62
C GLN A 137 -0.63 5.08 -18.33
N GLN A 138 0.09 6.05 -17.77
CA GLN A 138 0.96 5.88 -16.60
C GLN A 138 0.19 5.37 -15.37
N GLY A 139 -0.98 5.94 -15.09
CA GLY A 139 -1.82 5.51 -13.99
C GLY A 139 -2.24 4.05 -14.10
N ARG A 140 -2.58 3.58 -15.32
CA ARG A 140 -2.91 2.18 -15.58
C ARG A 140 -1.72 1.24 -15.36
N ALA A 141 -0.53 1.65 -15.77
CA ALA A 141 0.69 0.87 -15.55
C ALA A 141 1.05 0.73 -14.05
N VAL A 142 0.94 1.82 -13.30
CA VAL A 142 1.10 1.81 -11.84
C VAL A 142 0.03 0.94 -11.17
N ALA A 143 -1.23 1.06 -11.62
CA ALA A 143 -2.32 0.23 -11.11
C ALA A 143 -2.09 -1.28 -11.36
N MET A 144 -1.38 -1.68 -12.42
CA MET A 144 -1.00 -3.09 -12.62
C MET A 144 -0.03 -3.58 -11.53
N VAL A 145 0.92 -2.75 -11.09
CA VAL A 145 1.83 -3.11 -9.99
C VAL A 145 1.05 -3.31 -8.70
N PHE A 146 0.20 -2.34 -8.33
CA PHE A 146 -0.66 -2.46 -7.14
C PHE A 146 -1.72 -3.57 -7.26
N GLY A 147 -2.12 -3.88 -8.48
CA GLY A 147 -2.98 -5.04 -8.78
C GLY A 147 -2.35 -6.36 -8.32
N GLY A 148 -1.02 -6.49 -8.39
CA GLY A 148 -0.30 -7.62 -7.81
C GLY A 148 -0.56 -7.76 -6.30
N ILE A 149 -0.48 -6.65 -5.54
CA ILE A 149 -0.79 -6.66 -4.09
C ILE A 149 -2.27 -7.01 -3.86
N ALA A 150 -3.20 -6.45 -4.65
CA ALA A 150 -4.62 -6.78 -4.51
C ALA A 150 -4.89 -8.27 -4.78
N VAL A 151 -4.25 -8.87 -5.80
CA VAL A 151 -4.36 -10.31 -6.08
C VAL A 151 -3.75 -11.14 -4.95
N SER A 152 -2.70 -10.67 -4.27
CA SER A 152 -2.11 -11.38 -3.14
C SER A 152 -3.08 -11.53 -1.98
N THR A 153 -3.95 -10.56 -1.72
CA THR A 153 -4.97 -10.68 -0.65
C THR A 153 -6.04 -11.73 -0.98
N VAL A 154 -6.34 -11.93 -2.26
CA VAL A 154 -7.38 -12.87 -2.72
C VAL A 154 -6.85 -14.29 -2.85
N ILE A 155 -5.62 -14.47 -3.31
CA ILE A 155 -5.06 -15.77 -3.64
C ILE A 155 -3.85 -16.10 -2.73
N GLY A 156 -2.89 -15.18 -2.64
CA GLY A 156 -1.62 -15.41 -1.95
C GLY A 156 -1.80 -15.69 -0.47
N VAL A 157 -2.56 -14.84 0.22
CA VAL A 157 -2.78 -14.98 1.66
C VAL A 157 -3.57 -16.23 2.01
N PRO A 158 -4.74 -16.54 1.40
CA PRO A 158 -5.47 -17.75 1.73
C PRO A 158 -4.70 -19.04 1.39
N LEU A 159 -4.03 -19.10 0.22
CA LEU A 159 -3.22 -20.26 -0.15
C LEU A 159 -2.02 -20.43 0.77
N GLY A 160 -1.32 -19.35 1.08
CA GLY A 160 -0.18 -19.39 2.01
C GLY A 160 -0.60 -19.78 3.42
N THR A 161 -1.75 -19.32 3.89
CA THR A 161 -2.34 -19.74 5.15
C THR A 161 -2.71 -21.23 5.14
N LEU A 162 -3.36 -21.70 4.07
CA LEU A 162 -3.70 -23.11 3.91
C LEU A 162 -2.46 -24.01 3.94
N VAL A 163 -1.41 -23.64 3.19
CA VAL A 163 -0.12 -24.35 3.22
C VAL A 163 0.46 -24.37 4.63
N GLY A 164 0.47 -23.22 5.31
CA GLY A 164 0.96 -23.11 6.69
C GLY A 164 0.18 -23.98 7.66
N GLN A 165 -1.13 -24.02 7.56
CA GLN A 165 -2.01 -24.83 8.41
C GLN A 165 -1.90 -26.35 8.16
N GLN A 166 -1.58 -26.76 6.93
CA GLN A 166 -1.53 -28.18 6.54
C GLN A 166 -0.12 -28.81 6.65
N ILE A 167 0.91 -28.03 6.29
CA ILE A 167 2.28 -28.54 6.11
C ILE A 167 3.24 -27.93 7.15
N GLY A 168 2.89 -26.75 7.69
CA GLY A 168 3.73 -25.95 8.60
C GLY A 168 4.06 -24.57 8.03
N TRP A 169 4.22 -23.61 8.92
CA TRP A 169 4.44 -22.21 8.55
C TRP A 169 5.75 -21.98 7.76
N GLN A 170 6.78 -22.80 7.97
CA GLN A 170 8.02 -22.78 7.19
C GLN A 170 7.77 -23.06 5.72
N ALA A 171 6.81 -23.95 5.39
CA ALA A 171 6.45 -24.26 4.01
C ALA A 171 5.81 -23.06 3.30
N THR A 172 5.10 -22.20 4.02
CA THR A 172 4.59 -20.93 3.48
C THR A 172 5.75 -20.02 3.03
N PHE A 173 6.76 -19.84 3.87
CA PHE A 173 7.96 -19.06 3.52
C PHE A 173 8.74 -19.70 2.37
N ALA A 174 8.87 -21.03 2.33
CA ALA A 174 9.50 -21.74 1.22
C ALA A 174 8.76 -21.51 -0.11
N GLY A 175 7.42 -21.47 -0.09
CA GLY A 175 6.59 -21.10 -1.23
C GLY A 175 6.85 -19.66 -1.69
N ILE A 176 6.97 -18.71 -0.75
CA ILE A 176 7.34 -17.32 -1.04
C ILE A 176 8.73 -17.25 -1.68
N VAL A 177 9.70 -18.00 -1.16
CA VAL A 177 11.06 -18.09 -1.75
C VAL A 177 11.01 -18.57 -3.18
N ALA A 178 10.28 -19.66 -3.47
CA ALA A 178 10.14 -20.20 -4.81
C ALA A 178 9.52 -19.19 -5.78
N LEU A 179 8.43 -18.52 -5.37
CA LEU A 179 7.78 -17.47 -6.17
C LEU A 179 8.69 -16.25 -6.35
N THR A 180 9.44 -15.86 -5.32
CA THR A 180 10.41 -14.77 -5.40
C THR A 180 11.55 -15.10 -6.38
N ALA A 181 12.02 -16.35 -6.41
CA ALA A 181 13.03 -16.78 -7.38
C ALA A 181 12.51 -16.67 -8.82
N VAL A 182 11.26 -17.05 -9.07
CA VAL A 182 10.62 -16.87 -10.38
C VAL A 182 10.52 -15.38 -10.74
N ALA A 183 10.07 -14.53 -9.82
CA ALA A 183 9.97 -13.08 -10.02
C ALA A 183 11.35 -12.43 -10.26
N LEU A 184 12.40 -12.89 -9.55
CA LEU A 184 13.77 -12.45 -9.70
C LEU A 184 14.31 -12.80 -11.11
N VAL A 185 14.18 -14.05 -11.53
CA VAL A 185 14.60 -14.49 -12.88
C VAL A 185 13.83 -13.74 -13.96
N ALA A 186 12.50 -13.60 -13.81
CA ALA A 186 11.68 -12.82 -14.72
C ALA A 186 12.14 -11.35 -14.80
N THR A 187 12.51 -10.75 -13.66
CA THR A 187 13.01 -9.37 -13.59
C THR A 187 14.35 -9.24 -14.34
N LEU A 188 15.27 -10.17 -14.16
CA LEU A 188 16.57 -10.15 -14.84
C LEU A 188 16.44 -10.27 -16.36
N VAL A 189 15.45 -11.05 -16.85
CA VAL A 189 15.27 -11.36 -18.27
C VAL A 189 14.33 -10.39 -18.99
N LEU A 190 13.22 -10.01 -18.37
CA LEU A 190 12.11 -9.32 -19.03
C LEU A 190 12.05 -7.82 -18.73
N VAL A 191 12.61 -7.36 -17.61
CA VAL A 191 12.58 -5.93 -17.26
C VAL A 191 13.71 -5.18 -17.96
N PRO A 192 13.42 -4.13 -18.75
CA PRO A 192 14.45 -3.41 -19.50
C PRO A 192 15.32 -2.56 -18.56
N ARG A 193 16.58 -2.38 -18.98
CA ARG A 193 17.52 -1.47 -18.33
C ARG A 193 17.21 -0.04 -18.76
N VAL A 194 16.62 0.73 -17.89
CA VAL A 194 16.30 2.15 -18.13
C VAL A 194 17.27 3.03 -17.37
N GLY A 195 17.76 4.09 -18.02
CA GLY A 195 18.68 5.06 -17.43
C GLY A 195 18.08 5.81 -16.23
N ILE A 196 18.98 6.45 -15.46
CA ILE A 196 18.62 7.24 -14.29
C ILE A 196 17.99 8.55 -14.78
N THR A 197 16.71 8.77 -14.45
CA THR A 197 16.09 10.09 -14.53
C THR A 197 16.22 10.73 -13.17
N GLY A 198 16.99 11.81 -13.08
CA GLY A 198 17.22 12.53 -11.84
C GLY A 198 15.92 13.08 -11.22
N PRO A 199 15.85 13.19 -9.89
CA PRO A 199 14.68 13.75 -9.22
C PRO A 199 14.56 15.24 -9.50
N ALA A 200 13.41 15.66 -10.01
CA ALA A 200 13.09 17.09 -10.13
C ALA A 200 12.73 17.65 -8.74
N GLY A 201 13.47 18.66 -8.28
CA GLY A 201 12.99 19.64 -7.30
C GLY A 201 12.52 19.13 -5.92
N LEU A 202 13.23 18.20 -5.25
CA LEU A 202 12.87 17.68 -3.93
C LEU A 202 12.62 18.78 -2.87
N GLY A 203 13.36 19.89 -2.91
CA GLY A 203 13.24 20.96 -1.90
C GLY A 203 11.90 21.70 -1.92
N SER A 204 11.33 21.92 -3.10
CA SER A 204 10.03 22.62 -3.21
C SER A 204 8.86 21.68 -2.82
N GLN A 205 8.95 20.38 -3.16
CA GLN A 205 7.95 19.40 -2.79
C GLN A 205 7.88 19.18 -1.28
N ALA A 206 9.03 19.16 -0.59
CA ALA A 206 9.10 18.93 0.85
C ALA A 206 8.27 19.94 1.65
N ARG A 207 8.37 21.23 1.35
CA ARG A 207 7.60 22.29 2.04
C ARG A 207 6.09 22.04 1.99
N HIS A 208 5.58 21.55 0.88
CA HIS A 208 4.15 21.29 0.69
C HIS A 208 3.73 19.94 1.28
N ALA A 209 4.57 18.93 1.15
CA ALA A 209 4.32 17.57 1.68
C ALA A 209 4.35 17.54 3.23
N PHE A 210 5.15 18.38 3.88
CA PHE A 210 5.19 18.52 5.34
C PHE A 210 4.29 19.64 5.88
N ALA A 211 3.39 20.20 5.08
CA ALA A 211 2.42 21.18 5.56
C ALA A 211 1.53 20.60 6.67
N PRO A 212 1.16 21.38 7.72
CA PRO A 212 0.37 20.89 8.87
C PRO A 212 -0.93 20.17 8.47
N ARG A 213 -1.58 20.62 7.39
CA ARG A 213 -2.79 19.99 6.84
C ARG A 213 -2.53 18.57 6.30
N VAL A 214 -1.36 18.34 5.72
CA VAL A 214 -0.95 17.02 5.23
C VAL A 214 -0.61 16.12 6.41
N LEU A 215 0.19 16.61 7.37
CA LEU A 215 0.55 15.87 8.58
C LEU A 215 -0.69 15.47 9.39
N ALA A 216 -1.69 16.35 9.52
CA ALA A 216 -2.95 16.02 10.17
C ALA A 216 -3.71 14.90 9.43
N GLN A 217 -3.72 14.93 8.08
CA GLN A 217 -4.32 13.86 7.29
C GLN A 217 -3.55 12.54 7.38
N LEU A 218 -2.21 12.60 7.45
CA LEU A 218 -1.36 11.42 7.71
C LEU A 218 -1.68 10.80 9.07
N GLY A 219 -1.89 11.63 10.11
CA GLY A 219 -2.34 11.19 11.43
C GLY A 219 -3.69 10.47 11.40
N VAL A 220 -4.64 10.95 10.58
CA VAL A 220 -5.92 10.24 10.35
C VAL A 220 -5.67 8.86 9.74
N GLY A 221 -4.81 8.75 8.72
CA GLY A 221 -4.45 7.47 8.12
C GLY A 221 -3.82 6.50 9.12
N LEU A 222 -2.89 7.00 9.94
CA LEU A 222 -2.25 6.22 11.00
C LEU A 222 -3.29 5.64 11.97
N LEU A 223 -4.26 6.45 12.42
CA LEU A 223 -5.31 5.99 13.32
C LEU A 223 -6.25 4.96 12.66
N LEU A 224 -6.68 5.22 11.42
CA LEU A 224 -7.61 4.33 10.70
C LEU A 224 -6.98 2.96 10.41
N LEU A 225 -5.74 2.93 9.93
CA LEU A 225 -5.04 1.68 9.65
C LEU A 225 -4.54 1.02 10.95
N GLY A 226 -4.04 1.82 11.90
CA GLY A 226 -3.62 1.30 13.21
C GLY A 226 -4.74 0.60 13.95
N GLY A 227 -5.93 1.22 14.02
CA GLY A 227 -7.08 0.60 14.65
C GLY A 227 -7.51 -0.70 13.97
N GLN A 228 -7.55 -0.74 12.64
CA GLN A 228 -7.88 -1.97 11.92
C GLN A 228 -6.84 -3.08 12.16
N PHE A 229 -5.55 -2.75 12.07
CA PHE A 229 -4.47 -3.74 12.21
C PHE A 229 -4.24 -4.17 13.66
N ALA A 230 -4.73 -3.45 14.65
CA ALA A 230 -4.78 -3.93 16.03
C ALA A 230 -5.59 -5.23 16.16
N ALA A 231 -6.68 -5.38 15.40
CA ALA A 231 -7.46 -6.62 15.37
C ALA A 231 -7.05 -7.54 14.21
N PHE A 232 -6.80 -7.00 13.03
CA PHE A 232 -6.51 -7.81 11.85
C PHE A 232 -5.24 -8.65 12.00
N THR A 233 -4.20 -8.13 12.68
CA THR A 233 -2.96 -8.88 12.95
C THR A 233 -3.21 -10.19 13.70
N TYR A 234 -4.22 -10.22 14.57
CA TYR A 234 -4.55 -11.37 15.42
C TYR A 234 -5.82 -12.10 14.97
N LEU A 235 -6.23 -11.87 13.70
CA LEU A 235 -7.50 -12.39 13.18
C LEU A 235 -7.55 -13.91 13.17
N ALA A 236 -6.46 -14.61 12.82
CA ALA A 236 -6.44 -16.07 12.85
C ALA A 236 -6.66 -16.61 14.27
N SER A 237 -5.95 -16.04 15.27
CA SER A 237 -6.14 -16.42 16.67
C SER A 237 -7.54 -16.08 17.17
N TYR A 238 -8.12 -14.94 16.76
CA TYR A 238 -9.50 -14.58 17.08
C TYR A 238 -10.50 -15.60 16.51
N LEU A 239 -10.30 -16.04 15.28
CA LEU A 239 -11.15 -17.04 14.64
C LEU A 239 -11.04 -18.39 15.34
N GLU A 240 -9.86 -18.77 15.81
CA GLU A 240 -9.65 -20.02 16.55
C GLU A 240 -10.23 -19.97 17.96
N ASP A 241 -9.86 -18.96 18.74
CA ASP A 241 -10.14 -18.90 20.18
C ASP A 241 -11.55 -18.37 20.49
N VAL A 242 -12.07 -17.41 19.69
CA VAL A 242 -13.37 -16.76 19.93
C VAL A 242 -14.47 -17.35 19.06
N THR A 243 -14.18 -17.53 17.74
CA THR A 243 -15.19 -18.07 16.81
C THR A 243 -15.27 -19.59 16.85
N GLY A 244 -14.21 -20.27 17.33
CA GLY A 244 -14.17 -21.72 17.48
C GLY A 244 -13.94 -22.48 16.16
N ILE A 245 -13.27 -21.84 15.19
CA ILE A 245 -12.91 -22.47 13.90
C ILE A 245 -11.41 -22.67 13.82
N SER A 246 -10.96 -23.68 13.09
CA SER A 246 -9.52 -24.00 13.02
C SER A 246 -9.13 -24.58 11.66
N GLY A 247 -7.82 -24.69 11.44
CA GLY A 247 -7.25 -25.33 10.27
C GLY A 247 -7.61 -24.61 8.97
N GLY A 248 -7.94 -25.37 7.93
CA GLY A 248 -8.26 -24.85 6.61
C GLY A 248 -9.47 -23.89 6.56
N VAL A 249 -10.36 -23.96 7.56
CA VAL A 249 -11.53 -23.05 7.64
C VAL A 249 -11.09 -21.61 7.89
N VAL A 250 -10.02 -21.38 8.66
CA VAL A 250 -9.43 -20.04 8.86
C VAL A 250 -9.05 -19.42 7.51
N SER A 251 -8.44 -20.23 6.61
CA SER A 251 -8.09 -19.78 5.26
C SER A 251 -9.30 -19.34 4.45
N ALA A 252 -10.44 -20.02 4.58
CA ALA A 252 -11.69 -19.66 3.91
C ALA A 252 -12.22 -18.29 4.41
N PHE A 253 -12.13 -18.01 5.71
CA PHE A 253 -12.51 -16.72 6.29
C PHE A 253 -11.58 -15.58 5.81
N LEU A 254 -10.27 -15.85 5.73
CA LEU A 254 -9.30 -14.90 5.16
C LEU A 254 -9.54 -14.69 3.66
N LEU A 255 -9.98 -15.71 2.92
CA LEU A 255 -10.39 -15.57 1.52
C LEU A 255 -11.60 -14.64 1.39
N VAL A 256 -12.63 -14.81 2.22
CA VAL A 256 -13.82 -13.93 2.24
C VAL A 256 -13.38 -12.48 2.49
N TYR A 257 -12.56 -12.26 3.51
CA TYR A 257 -12.01 -10.93 3.80
C TYR A 257 -11.17 -10.37 2.63
N GLY A 258 -10.29 -11.18 2.04
CA GLY A 258 -9.42 -10.78 0.94
C GLY A 258 -10.19 -10.41 -0.34
N VAL A 259 -11.17 -11.23 -0.73
CA VAL A 259 -12.06 -10.92 -1.88
C VAL A 259 -12.82 -9.62 -1.63
N ALA A 260 -13.41 -9.47 -0.44
CA ALA A 260 -14.14 -8.25 -0.08
C ALA A 260 -13.21 -7.02 -0.07
N SER A 261 -11.97 -7.17 0.42
CA SER A 261 -10.94 -6.11 0.39
C SER A 261 -10.59 -5.68 -1.03
N ALA A 262 -10.39 -6.64 -1.93
CA ALA A 262 -10.12 -6.34 -3.35
C ALA A 262 -11.29 -5.59 -3.99
N VAL A 263 -12.53 -6.06 -3.80
CA VAL A 263 -13.75 -5.36 -4.26
C VAL A 263 -13.82 -3.95 -3.66
N GLY A 264 -13.46 -3.82 -2.37
CA GLY A 264 -13.41 -2.55 -1.67
C GLY A 264 -12.43 -1.55 -2.29
N VAL A 265 -11.20 -1.96 -2.56
CA VAL A 265 -10.18 -1.10 -3.20
C VAL A 265 -10.65 -0.60 -4.57
N PHE A 266 -11.12 -1.51 -5.44
CA PHE A 266 -11.57 -1.14 -6.78
C PHE A 266 -12.86 -0.28 -6.76
N GLY A 267 -13.80 -0.61 -5.87
CA GLY A 267 -15.03 0.17 -5.69
C GLY A 267 -14.77 1.52 -5.03
N GLY A 268 -13.86 1.57 -4.07
CA GLY A 268 -13.51 2.74 -3.28
C GLY A 268 -13.00 3.92 -4.10
N GLY A 269 -12.33 3.65 -5.24
CA GLY A 269 -11.91 4.69 -6.17
C GLY A 269 -13.07 5.57 -6.67
N ARG A 270 -14.23 4.98 -7.00
CA ARG A 270 -15.43 5.73 -7.42
C ARG A 270 -15.98 6.64 -6.33
N PHE A 271 -15.90 6.21 -5.07
CA PHE A 271 -16.32 7.02 -3.93
C PHE A 271 -15.29 8.12 -3.62
N ALA A 272 -14.00 7.84 -3.82
CA ALA A 272 -12.93 8.82 -3.70
C ALA A 272 -13.13 9.99 -4.66
N ASP A 273 -13.48 9.71 -5.93
CA ASP A 273 -13.73 10.73 -6.96
C ASP A 273 -14.95 11.60 -6.63
N ARG A 274 -15.98 11.05 -5.98
CA ARG A 274 -17.20 11.79 -5.58
C ARG A 274 -17.00 12.66 -4.35
N GLY A 275 -16.02 12.32 -3.48
CA GLY A 275 -15.75 13.09 -2.28
C GLY A 275 -14.91 12.34 -1.26
N ALA A 276 -13.59 12.30 -1.46
CA ALA A 276 -12.65 11.56 -0.63
C ALA A 276 -12.79 11.86 0.88
N ALA A 277 -12.96 13.13 1.26
CA ALA A 277 -13.11 13.53 2.66
C ALA A 277 -14.38 12.94 3.30
N ARG A 278 -15.53 13.00 2.61
CA ARG A 278 -16.80 12.45 3.09
C ARG A 278 -16.72 10.91 3.16
N THR A 279 -16.12 10.29 2.15
CA THR A 279 -15.94 8.83 2.10
C THR A 279 -15.15 8.32 3.31
N LEU A 280 -14.09 9.03 3.73
CA LEU A 280 -13.31 8.66 4.92
C LEU A 280 -14.15 8.70 6.20
N VAL A 281 -15.01 9.72 6.39
CA VAL A 281 -15.88 9.81 7.56
C VAL A 281 -16.89 8.66 7.59
N VAL A 282 -17.54 8.41 6.44
CA VAL A 282 -18.53 7.33 6.33
C VAL A 282 -17.88 5.96 6.52
N ALA A 283 -16.70 5.74 5.94
CA ALA A 283 -15.97 4.50 6.09
C ALA A 283 -15.49 4.28 7.55
N ASN A 284 -15.01 5.34 8.23
CA ASN A 284 -14.63 5.23 9.64
C ASN A 284 -15.84 4.88 10.51
N LEU A 285 -16.99 5.53 10.30
CA LEU A 285 -18.22 5.20 11.04
C LEU A 285 -18.65 3.75 10.76
N ALA A 286 -18.64 3.33 9.49
CA ALA A 286 -18.97 1.96 9.12
C ALA A 286 -18.02 0.94 9.77
N LEU A 287 -16.71 1.23 9.82
CA LEU A 287 -15.72 0.39 10.53
C LEU A 287 -16.00 0.32 12.05
N ALA A 288 -16.31 1.45 12.67
CA ALA A 288 -16.67 1.46 14.09
C ALA A 288 -17.90 0.58 14.37
N LEU A 289 -18.92 0.68 13.51
CA LEU A 289 -20.16 -0.11 13.65
C LEU A 289 -19.93 -1.60 13.38
N ILE A 290 -19.16 -1.97 12.34
CA ILE A 290 -18.94 -3.38 12.01
C ILE A 290 -18.04 -4.08 13.04
N LEU A 291 -17.02 -3.39 13.57
CA LEU A 291 -16.19 -3.92 14.65
C LEU A 291 -16.99 -4.05 15.95
N THR A 292 -17.91 -3.11 16.22
CA THR A 292 -18.87 -3.25 17.31
C THR A 292 -19.78 -4.48 17.11
N ALA A 293 -20.33 -4.67 15.91
CA ALA A 293 -21.12 -5.84 15.59
C ALA A 293 -20.29 -7.12 15.76
N LEU A 294 -19.05 -7.15 15.27
CA LEU A 294 -18.15 -8.29 15.40
C LEU A 294 -17.90 -8.68 16.88
N HIS A 295 -17.77 -7.69 17.77
CA HIS A 295 -17.65 -7.94 19.20
C HIS A 295 -18.82 -8.77 19.75
N PHE A 296 -20.06 -8.49 19.32
CA PHE A 296 -21.24 -9.20 19.79
C PHE A 296 -21.49 -10.55 19.08
N VAL A 297 -21.17 -10.63 17.77
CA VAL A 297 -21.47 -11.80 16.96
C VAL A 297 -20.28 -12.74 16.75
N GLY A 298 -19.11 -12.43 17.26
CA GLY A 298 -17.85 -13.12 16.98
C GLY A 298 -17.83 -14.63 17.31
N LYS A 299 -18.72 -15.08 18.19
CA LYS A 299 -18.92 -16.50 18.51
C LYS A 299 -19.75 -17.25 17.46
N ASN A 300 -20.39 -16.56 16.52
CA ASN A 300 -21.17 -17.18 15.46
C ASN A 300 -20.39 -17.16 14.13
N PRO A 301 -19.93 -18.30 13.60
CA PRO A 301 -19.10 -18.34 12.40
C PRO A 301 -19.73 -17.67 11.18
N ALA A 302 -21.04 -17.86 10.94
CA ALA A 302 -21.73 -17.28 9.78
C ALA A 302 -21.78 -15.75 9.85
N LEU A 303 -22.12 -15.20 11.03
CA LEU A 303 -22.17 -13.75 11.23
C LEU A 303 -20.76 -13.14 11.23
N THR A 304 -19.77 -13.84 11.76
CA THR A 304 -18.36 -13.45 11.68
C THR A 304 -17.90 -13.37 10.23
N ALA A 305 -18.23 -14.33 9.36
CA ALA A 305 -17.89 -14.28 7.95
C ALA A 305 -18.49 -13.05 7.26
N VAL A 306 -19.76 -12.73 7.54
CA VAL A 306 -20.42 -11.50 7.02
C VAL A 306 -19.72 -10.24 7.54
N ALA A 307 -19.41 -10.19 8.84
CA ALA A 307 -18.71 -9.05 9.43
C ALA A 307 -17.33 -8.84 8.80
N LEU A 308 -16.57 -9.91 8.56
CA LEU A 308 -15.27 -9.86 7.89
C LEU A 308 -15.39 -9.41 6.43
N ALA A 309 -16.42 -9.85 5.71
CA ALA A 309 -16.67 -9.39 4.34
C ALA A 309 -16.93 -7.87 4.32
N VAL A 310 -17.79 -7.36 5.21
CA VAL A 310 -18.07 -5.91 5.29
C VAL A 310 -16.84 -5.15 5.76
N TRP A 311 -16.09 -5.67 6.74
CA TRP A 311 -14.84 -5.05 7.21
C TRP A 311 -13.80 -4.96 6.07
N GLY A 312 -13.52 -6.05 5.37
CA GLY A 312 -12.60 -6.05 4.23
C GLY A 312 -13.00 -5.03 3.16
N LEU A 313 -14.29 -5.03 2.78
CA LEU A 313 -14.85 -4.11 1.78
C LEU A 313 -14.64 -2.65 2.16
N VAL A 314 -14.98 -2.27 3.37
CA VAL A 314 -14.91 -0.88 3.85
C VAL A 314 -13.48 -0.51 4.24
N GLY A 315 -12.78 -1.41 4.93
CA GLY A 315 -11.43 -1.18 5.48
C GLY A 315 -10.37 -0.92 4.44
N PHE A 316 -10.39 -1.68 3.34
CA PHE A 316 -9.50 -1.43 2.20
C PHE A 316 -10.11 -0.46 1.19
N GLY A 317 -11.45 -0.35 1.14
CA GLY A 317 -12.15 0.61 0.28
C GLY A 317 -11.89 2.08 0.63
N LEU A 318 -11.48 2.39 1.86
CA LEU A 318 -11.11 3.76 2.25
C LEU A 318 -9.74 4.20 1.73
N VAL A 319 -8.84 3.25 1.37
CA VAL A 319 -7.45 3.54 1.02
C VAL A 319 -7.32 4.49 -0.18
N PRO A 320 -8.05 4.31 -1.31
CA PRO A 320 -8.02 5.27 -2.40
C PRO A 320 -8.43 6.69 -1.98
N SER A 321 -9.45 6.82 -1.13
CA SER A 321 -9.91 8.11 -0.60
C SER A 321 -8.87 8.76 0.29
N PHE A 322 -8.19 7.99 1.13
CA PHE A 322 -7.09 8.48 1.96
C PHE A 322 -5.94 9.00 1.10
N GLN A 323 -5.49 8.22 0.12
CA GLN A 323 -4.38 8.57 -0.76
C GLN A 323 -4.70 9.83 -1.59
N LEU A 324 -5.89 9.87 -2.20
CA LEU A 324 -6.33 11.05 -2.97
C LEU A 324 -6.39 12.30 -2.08
N ARG A 325 -6.84 12.16 -0.84
CA ARG A 325 -6.91 13.28 0.11
C ARG A 325 -5.53 13.80 0.50
N VAL A 326 -4.58 12.92 0.78
CA VAL A 326 -3.19 13.29 1.09
C VAL A 326 -2.58 14.07 -0.08
N ILE A 327 -2.69 13.55 -1.31
CA ILE A 327 -2.17 14.19 -2.52
C ILE A 327 -2.82 15.56 -2.74
N SER A 328 -4.14 15.64 -2.64
CA SER A 328 -4.88 16.90 -2.86
C SER A 328 -4.52 17.99 -1.86
N LEU A 329 -4.28 17.63 -0.60
CA LEU A 329 -3.86 18.57 0.44
C LEU A 329 -2.43 19.06 0.27
N ALA A 330 -1.58 18.29 -0.36
CA ALA A 330 -0.19 18.67 -0.63
C ALA A 330 -0.05 19.57 -1.86
N GLY A 331 -1.00 19.54 -2.82
CA GLY A 331 -0.89 20.31 -4.06
C GLY A 331 0.40 20.00 -4.83
N PRO A 332 1.32 20.97 -5.05
CA PRO A 332 2.57 20.76 -5.79
C PRO A 332 3.50 19.71 -5.15
N GLY A 333 3.33 19.38 -3.88
CA GLY A 333 4.09 18.35 -3.17
C GLY A 333 3.43 16.95 -3.20
N GLY A 334 2.49 16.72 -4.10
CA GLY A 334 1.65 15.51 -4.14
C GLY A 334 2.43 14.20 -4.23
N ASP A 335 3.50 14.12 -5.01
CA ASP A 335 4.31 12.91 -5.17
C ASP A 335 5.00 12.49 -3.87
N LEU A 336 5.64 13.44 -3.20
CA LEU A 336 6.28 13.18 -1.91
C LEU A 336 5.23 12.87 -0.83
N ALA A 337 4.11 13.59 -0.84
CA ALA A 337 3.02 13.35 0.10
C ALA A 337 2.39 11.96 -0.08
N ALA A 338 2.29 11.45 -1.30
CA ALA A 338 1.83 10.08 -1.57
C ALA A 338 2.75 9.04 -0.92
N THR A 339 4.06 9.25 -0.99
CA THR A 339 5.05 8.39 -0.31
C THR A 339 4.92 8.47 1.22
N LEU A 340 4.78 9.69 1.76
CA LEU A 340 4.51 9.88 3.20
C LEU A 340 3.18 9.23 3.62
N GLY A 341 2.16 9.23 2.75
CA GLY A 341 0.91 8.53 2.96
C GLY A 341 1.10 7.04 3.17
N ALA A 342 1.90 6.39 2.32
CA ALA A 342 2.25 4.98 2.47
C ALA A 342 3.03 4.72 3.77
N SER A 343 3.99 5.60 4.12
CA SER A 343 4.73 5.50 5.39
C SER A 343 3.82 5.65 6.61
N ALA A 344 2.86 6.59 6.59
CA ALA A 344 1.91 6.78 7.69
C ALA A 344 0.96 5.59 7.86
N VAL A 345 0.50 4.99 6.76
CA VAL A 345 -0.28 3.74 6.77
C VAL A 345 0.52 2.63 7.47
N ASN A 346 1.77 2.43 7.07
CA ASN A 346 2.63 1.40 7.65
C ASN A 346 3.03 1.70 9.11
N ALA A 347 3.21 2.98 9.49
CA ALA A 347 3.38 3.35 10.89
C ALA A 347 2.13 3.01 11.72
N GLY A 348 0.93 3.23 11.15
CA GLY A 348 -0.33 2.80 11.75
C GLY A 348 -0.41 1.28 11.92
N ILE A 349 -0.09 0.53 10.88
CA ILE A 349 -0.04 -0.96 10.91
C ILE A 349 0.91 -1.44 12.01
N ALA A 350 2.13 -0.88 12.07
CA ALA A 350 3.12 -1.24 13.07
C ALA A 350 2.63 -0.94 14.50
N GLY A 351 2.11 0.27 14.73
CA GLY A 351 1.58 0.68 16.02
C GLY A 351 0.36 -0.15 16.43
N GLY A 352 -0.56 -0.38 15.48
CA GLY A 352 -1.74 -1.20 15.71
C GLY A 352 -1.40 -2.63 16.10
N ALA A 353 -0.50 -3.27 15.34
CA ALA A 353 -0.05 -4.63 15.64
C ALA A 353 0.64 -4.73 17.03
N ALA A 354 1.49 -3.75 17.37
CA ALA A 354 2.17 -3.72 18.67
C ALA A 354 1.21 -3.54 19.84
N VAL A 355 0.29 -2.55 19.74
CA VAL A 355 -0.70 -2.28 20.80
C VAL A 355 -1.73 -3.41 20.88
N GLY A 356 -2.10 -4.01 19.73
CA GLY A 356 -2.92 -5.22 19.68
C GLY A 356 -2.26 -6.39 20.40
N GLY A 357 -0.93 -6.58 20.23
CA GLY A 357 -0.17 -7.60 20.95
C GLY A 357 -0.20 -7.42 22.46
N TRP A 358 0.02 -6.19 22.92
CA TRP A 358 -0.13 -5.86 24.33
C TRP A 358 -1.55 -6.17 24.83
N ALA A 359 -2.58 -5.86 24.08
CA ALA A 359 -3.96 -6.14 24.45
C ALA A 359 -4.22 -7.66 24.55
N VAL A 360 -3.71 -8.44 23.60
CA VAL A 360 -3.80 -9.92 23.65
C VAL A 360 -3.14 -10.47 24.90
N GLU A 361 -1.94 -10.02 25.23
CA GLU A 361 -1.20 -10.50 26.40
C GLU A 361 -1.84 -10.11 27.74
N SER A 362 -2.44 -8.90 27.78
CA SER A 362 -3.00 -8.37 29.03
C SER A 362 -4.46 -8.79 29.28
N HIS A 363 -5.25 -9.01 28.21
CA HIS A 363 -6.70 -9.15 28.32
C HIS A 363 -7.28 -10.30 27.47
N GLY A 364 -6.43 -11.04 26.75
CA GLY A 364 -6.86 -12.12 25.87
C GLY A 364 -7.18 -11.65 24.43
N VAL A 365 -7.35 -12.62 23.53
CA VAL A 365 -7.48 -12.37 22.06
C VAL A 365 -8.74 -11.60 21.69
N ASP A 366 -9.84 -11.73 22.43
CA ASP A 366 -11.09 -11.01 22.21
C ASP A 366 -10.96 -9.49 22.41
N SER A 367 -9.98 -9.04 23.21
CA SER A 367 -9.70 -7.63 23.47
C SER A 367 -9.27 -6.85 22.22
N VAL A 368 -8.73 -7.52 21.19
CA VAL A 368 -8.26 -6.82 19.97
C VAL A 368 -9.41 -6.16 19.20
N VAL A 369 -10.59 -6.76 19.22
CA VAL A 369 -11.79 -6.19 18.59
C VAL A 369 -12.27 -4.97 19.37
N VAL A 370 -12.25 -5.04 20.73
CA VAL A 370 -12.60 -3.92 21.61
C VAL A 370 -11.61 -2.76 21.41
N LEU A 371 -10.31 -3.06 21.33
CA LEU A 371 -9.28 -2.04 21.03
C LEU A 371 -9.53 -1.40 19.66
N ALA A 372 -9.75 -2.21 18.63
CA ALA A 372 -9.97 -1.72 17.26
C ALA A 372 -11.21 -0.81 17.18
N LEU A 373 -12.36 -1.25 17.73
CA LEU A 373 -13.58 -0.43 17.73
C LEU A 373 -13.38 0.87 18.52
N THR A 374 -12.66 0.84 19.63
CA THR A 374 -12.34 2.02 20.43
C THR A 374 -11.52 3.02 19.62
N VAL A 375 -10.46 2.54 18.94
CA VAL A 375 -9.65 3.42 18.08
C VAL A 375 -10.49 4.00 16.94
N MET A 376 -11.42 3.24 16.34
CA MET A 376 -12.30 3.76 15.29
C MET A 376 -13.22 4.86 15.83
N PHE A 377 -13.80 4.70 17.03
CA PHE A 377 -14.62 5.74 17.64
C PHE A 377 -13.81 6.99 18.01
N VAL A 378 -12.60 6.82 18.55
CA VAL A 378 -11.67 7.93 18.84
C VAL A 378 -11.22 8.65 17.56
N ALA A 379 -11.07 7.93 16.47
CA ALA A 379 -10.72 8.51 15.16
C ALA A 379 -11.85 9.30 14.50
N LEU A 380 -13.13 9.06 14.86
CA LEU A 380 -14.28 9.73 14.23
C LEU A 380 -14.21 11.28 14.31
N PRO A 381 -14.02 11.91 15.49
CA PRO A 381 -13.90 13.36 15.54
C PRO A 381 -12.71 13.89 14.75
N ALA A 382 -11.56 13.19 14.75
CA ALA A 382 -10.39 13.58 13.97
C ALA A 382 -10.67 13.49 12.45
N THR A 383 -11.30 12.41 12.01
CA THR A 383 -11.66 12.21 10.59
C THR A 383 -12.70 13.23 10.14
N TRP A 384 -13.69 13.52 10.98
CA TRP A 384 -14.70 14.54 10.74
C TRP A 384 -14.09 15.94 10.67
N ALA A 385 -13.25 16.31 11.63
CA ALA A 385 -12.53 17.58 11.67
C ALA A 385 -11.64 17.76 10.43
N ALA A 386 -10.87 16.73 10.07
CA ALA A 386 -10.06 16.72 8.84
C ALA A 386 -10.91 16.92 7.58
N SER A 387 -12.12 16.36 7.54
CA SER A 387 -13.03 16.50 6.41
C SER A 387 -13.58 17.93 6.25
N ARG A 388 -13.75 18.65 7.36
CA ARG A 388 -14.36 19.99 7.39
C ARG A 388 -13.34 21.11 7.26
N TRP A 389 -12.20 21.00 7.93
CA TRP A 389 -11.26 22.10 8.11
C TRP A 389 -10.04 22.01 7.20
N LEU A 390 -9.60 20.81 6.81
CA LEU A 390 -8.47 20.70 5.90
C LEU A 390 -8.92 20.98 4.46
N ARG A 391 -8.37 22.05 3.87
CA ARG A 391 -8.66 22.43 2.47
C ARG A 391 -7.40 22.29 1.63
N PRO A 392 -7.52 21.82 0.36
CA PRO A 392 -6.43 21.92 -0.60
C PRO A 392 -5.97 23.37 -0.77
N PRO A 393 -4.70 23.62 -1.15
CA PRO A 393 -4.26 24.95 -1.54
C PRO A 393 -5.13 25.44 -2.71
N ALA A 394 -5.34 26.76 -2.78
CA ALA A 394 -5.97 27.35 -3.97
C ALA A 394 -5.14 26.97 -5.19
N ALA A 395 -5.80 26.59 -6.29
CA ALA A 395 -5.11 26.41 -7.56
C ALA A 395 -4.41 27.74 -7.92
N GLU A 396 -3.11 27.67 -8.20
CA GLU A 396 -2.44 28.85 -8.78
C GLU A 396 -3.19 29.21 -10.07
N PRO A 397 -3.54 30.51 -10.27
CA PRO A 397 -4.17 30.91 -11.51
C PRO A 397 -3.23 30.50 -12.64
N THR A 398 -3.74 29.71 -13.57
CA THR A 398 -3.03 29.45 -14.83
C THR A 398 -2.60 30.83 -15.37
N PRO A 399 -1.32 31.03 -15.76
CA PRO A 399 -0.93 32.27 -16.40
C PRO A 399 -1.92 32.47 -17.53
N SER A 400 -2.80 33.46 -17.40
CA SER A 400 -3.67 33.86 -18.49
C SER A 400 -2.75 34.08 -19.68
N GLU A 401 -3.02 33.44 -20.81
CA GLU A 401 -2.45 33.87 -22.07
C GLU A 401 -2.62 35.37 -22.09
N THR A 402 -1.54 36.11 -21.86
CA THR A 402 -1.49 37.55 -22.06
C THR A 402 -1.95 37.72 -23.50
N PRO A 403 -3.04 38.48 -23.78
CA PRO A 403 -3.41 38.74 -25.15
C PRO A 403 -2.16 39.29 -25.81
N ASP A 404 -1.72 38.66 -26.89
CA ASP A 404 -0.58 39.08 -27.68
C ASP A 404 -0.90 40.47 -28.30
N THR A 405 -0.63 41.52 -27.51
CA THR A 405 -0.79 42.92 -27.91
C THR A 405 0.20 43.32 -29.02
N THR A 406 1.07 42.40 -29.45
CA THR A 406 1.98 42.63 -30.58
C THR A 406 1.34 42.40 -31.95
N ARG A 407 0.14 41.81 -32.01
CA ARG A 407 -0.51 41.52 -33.30
C ARG A 407 -1.41 42.62 -33.84
N THR A 408 -1.73 43.66 -33.04
CA THR A 408 -2.60 44.78 -33.45
C THR A 408 -1.81 45.99 -33.98
N ALA A 409 -0.47 46.05 -33.82
CA ALA A 409 0.34 47.17 -34.29
C ALA A 409 0.87 47.01 -35.73
N ALA A 410 0.70 45.83 -36.36
CA ALA A 410 1.21 45.57 -37.71
C ALA A 410 0.16 45.70 -38.83
N THR A 411 -1.13 45.94 -38.51
CA THR A 411 -2.22 46.00 -39.50
C THR A 411 -2.64 47.45 -39.86
N ASP A 412 -2.20 48.46 -39.09
CA ASP A 412 -2.55 49.87 -39.34
C ASP A 412 -1.52 50.69 -40.15
N ALA A 413 -0.48 50.04 -40.73
CA ALA A 413 0.59 50.71 -41.45
C ALA A 413 0.55 50.56 -43.01
N VAL A 414 -0.54 50.06 -43.57
CA VAL A 414 -0.68 49.99 -45.04
C VAL A 414 -2.08 50.50 -45.39
N GLU A 415 -2.21 51.77 -45.75
CA GLU A 415 -3.00 52.33 -46.83
C GLU A 415 -3.21 53.86 -46.66
N ALA A 416 -2.27 54.60 -47.15
CA ALA A 416 -2.54 56.00 -47.49
C ALA A 416 -2.62 56.14 -49.03
N PRO A 417 -3.73 56.62 -49.63
CA PRO A 417 -3.82 56.81 -51.08
C PRO A 417 -3.01 57.97 -51.55
N PRO A 418 -2.51 57.94 -52.82
CA PRO A 418 -1.70 59.04 -53.40
C PRO A 418 -2.60 60.26 -53.71
N ARG A 419 -2.12 61.50 -53.39
CA ARG A 419 -2.73 62.78 -53.79
C ARG A 419 -2.52 63.00 -55.25
N PRO A 420 -3.55 63.51 -56.01
CA PRO A 420 -3.34 63.98 -57.42
C PRO A 420 -2.61 65.28 -57.51
N ALA A 421 -1.90 65.47 -58.63
CA ALA A 421 -1.11 66.60 -59.04
C ALA A 421 -1.89 67.89 -59.28
#